data_47726a71f9c14fbf75cb773df0428bc1
#
_entry.id   47726a71f9c14fbf75cb773df0428bc1
#
_cell.length_a   1.000
_cell.length_b   1.000
_cell.length_c   1.000
_cell.angle_alpha   90.00
_cell.angle_beta   90.00
_cell.angle_gamma   90.00
#
_symmetry.space_group_name_H-M   'P 1'
#
loop_
_entity.id
_entity.type
_entity.pdbx_description
1 polymer ?
#
loop_
_entity_poly.entity_id
_entity_poly.type
_entity_poly.pdbx_seq_one_letter_code
_entity_poly.pdbx_strand_id
1 'polypeptide(L)'
;MLAGRLRRPKREMMKILSWNCNMAFRKKADIIATYKPDIAVIPECECRDVFEKNRIDLGSSNFIWXXKNKNKGLGVFSFXEYSIXLLNHNEKYEYIXPIKVKHNXKSYILLATWTQFVNXSIYXSYVVQAARAFKQYXXYXEDXNVIIXXDFNSNSIWDXESXKEXXHSDMXXILXXXNIYXIYHELNXKSXGXEEEAXXYMQRNKXKPYHIDYCFCKMDNIHKLKKFSIGKYDDYISKSDHMPLFIEFEEN
;
A
#
# COMPACT_ATOMS: atom_id res chain seq x y z
N MET A 1 -8.10 -1.40 -52.34
CA MET A 1 -7.08 -1.18 -51.27
C MET A 1 -7.78 -1.08 -49.92
N LEU A 2 -7.73 -2.16 -49.12
CA LEU A 2 -8.30 -2.20 -47.78
C LEU A 2 -7.25 -1.58 -46.84
N ALA A 3 -7.53 -0.36 -46.38
CA ALA A 3 -6.72 0.25 -45.32
C ALA A 3 -6.88 -0.58 -44.08
N GLY A 4 -5.86 -1.36 -43.75
CA GLY A 4 -5.80 -2.08 -42.48
C GLY A 4 -5.91 -1.09 -41.32
N ARG A 5 -6.99 -1.16 -40.58
CA ARG A 5 -7.10 -0.44 -39.28
C ARG A 5 -5.97 -0.93 -38.42
N LEU A 6 -4.93 -0.11 -38.22
CA LEU A 6 -3.92 -0.32 -37.20
C LEU A 6 -4.67 -0.39 -35.86
N ARG A 7 -4.77 -1.57 -35.30
CA ARG A 7 -5.28 -1.74 -33.93
C ARG A 7 -4.32 -0.94 -33.03
N ARG A 8 -4.83 0.09 -32.36
CA ARG A 8 -4.07 0.76 -31.30
C ARG A 8 -3.67 -0.32 -30.29
N PRO A 9 -2.39 -0.37 -29.89
CA PRO A 9 -2.00 -1.35 -28.89
C PRO A 9 -2.89 -1.18 -27.66
N LYS A 10 -3.35 -2.29 -27.12
CA LYS A 10 -4.16 -2.29 -25.87
C LYS A 10 -3.29 -1.67 -24.77
N ARG A 11 -3.73 -0.56 -24.23
CA ARG A 11 -3.01 0.10 -23.12
C ARG A 11 -2.94 -0.87 -21.96
N GLU A 12 -1.73 -1.16 -21.54
CA GLU A 12 -1.50 -2.03 -20.39
C GLU A 12 -1.84 -1.27 -19.10
N MET A 13 -2.45 -1.98 -18.17
CA MET A 13 -2.87 -1.42 -16.88
C MET A 13 -2.22 -2.23 -15.77
N MET A 14 -1.61 -1.55 -14.80
CA MET A 14 -1.13 -2.18 -13.57
C MET A 14 -2.20 -2.01 -12.48
N LYS A 15 -2.70 -3.12 -11.95
CA LYS A 15 -3.73 -3.15 -10.91
C LYS A 15 -3.08 -3.48 -9.56
N ILE A 16 -3.27 -2.59 -8.59
CA ILE A 16 -2.71 -2.76 -7.23
C ILE A 16 -3.86 -2.87 -6.23
N LEU A 17 -3.78 -3.87 -5.36
CA LEU A 17 -4.62 -4.03 -4.18
C LEU A 17 -3.78 -3.72 -2.95
N SER A 18 -4.27 -2.85 -2.08
CA SER A 18 -3.67 -2.59 -0.76
C SER A 18 -4.72 -2.78 0.31
N TRP A 19 -4.51 -3.71 1.26
CA TRP A 19 -5.53 -4.04 2.24
C TRP A 19 -4.95 -4.66 3.50
N ASN A 20 -5.02 -3.94 4.63
CA ASN A 20 -4.81 -4.58 5.93
C ASN A 20 -5.99 -5.54 6.16
N CYS A 21 -5.73 -6.84 6.08
CA CYS A 21 -6.78 -7.87 6.09
C CYS A 21 -7.27 -8.24 7.49
N ASN A 22 -6.71 -7.65 8.55
CA ASN A 22 -7.05 -7.97 9.93
C ASN A 22 -6.89 -9.47 10.21
N MET A 23 -5.72 -10.02 9.82
CA MET A 23 -5.31 -11.42 10.00
C MET A 23 -6.12 -12.43 9.14
N ALA A 24 -5.66 -13.66 9.12
CA ALA A 24 -6.31 -14.79 8.44
C ALA A 24 -6.65 -14.51 6.95
N PHE A 25 -5.69 -13.93 6.21
CA PHE A 25 -5.86 -13.60 4.79
C PHE A 25 -6.32 -14.83 3.97
N ARG A 26 -5.83 -16.04 4.32
CA ARG A 26 -6.22 -17.28 3.64
C ARG A 26 -7.74 -17.50 3.56
N LYS A 27 -8.49 -16.94 4.51
CA LYS A 27 -9.97 -17.05 4.56
C LYS A 27 -10.67 -15.93 3.78
N LYS A 28 -9.90 -14.95 3.25
CA LYS A 28 -10.42 -13.72 2.62
C LYS A 28 -9.84 -13.54 1.21
N ALA A 29 -9.11 -14.53 0.73
CA ALA A 29 -8.31 -14.45 -0.50
C ALA A 29 -9.17 -14.45 -1.78
N ASP A 30 -10.48 -14.63 -1.67
CA ASP A 30 -11.43 -14.46 -2.78
C ASP A 30 -11.31 -13.07 -3.43
N ILE A 31 -10.85 -12.04 -2.69
CA ILE A 31 -10.60 -10.71 -3.23
C ILE A 31 -9.54 -10.76 -4.37
N ILE A 32 -8.57 -11.67 -4.30
CA ILE A 32 -7.56 -11.86 -5.36
C ILE A 32 -8.25 -12.34 -6.66
N ALA A 33 -9.10 -13.36 -6.55
CA ALA A 33 -9.82 -13.91 -7.72
C ALA A 33 -10.81 -12.90 -8.31
N THR A 34 -11.42 -12.09 -7.47
CA THR A 34 -12.43 -11.08 -7.88
C THR A 34 -11.80 -9.87 -8.54
N TYR A 35 -10.80 -9.24 -7.88
CA TYR A 35 -10.15 -8.02 -8.38
C TYR A 35 -9.07 -8.31 -9.42
N LYS A 36 -8.39 -9.46 -9.30
CA LYS A 36 -7.27 -9.88 -10.17
C LYS A 36 -6.16 -8.82 -10.19
N PRO A 37 -5.56 -8.52 -9.04
CA PRO A 37 -4.48 -7.54 -9.00
C PRO A 37 -3.21 -8.08 -9.66
N ASP A 38 -2.36 -7.19 -10.13
CA ASP A 38 -0.98 -7.51 -10.56
C ASP A 38 -0.03 -7.52 -9.36
N ILE A 39 -0.30 -6.62 -8.39
CA ILE A 39 0.44 -6.51 -7.12
C ILE A 39 -0.59 -6.42 -5.98
N ALA A 40 -0.34 -7.13 -4.89
CA ALA A 40 -1.14 -6.99 -3.66
C ALA A 40 -0.23 -6.77 -2.46
N VAL A 41 -0.53 -5.73 -1.67
CA VAL A 41 0.18 -5.38 -0.42
C VAL A 41 -0.79 -5.62 0.73
N ILE A 42 -0.49 -6.62 1.55
CA ILE A 42 -1.42 -7.15 2.56
C ILE A 42 -0.77 -7.15 3.96
N PRO A 43 -0.92 -6.06 4.73
CA PRO A 43 -0.58 -6.10 6.15
C PRO A 43 -1.43 -7.12 6.92
N GLU A 44 -0.88 -7.64 7.98
CA GLU A 44 -1.45 -8.68 8.85
C GLU A 44 -1.68 -10.02 8.15
N CYS A 45 -0.88 -10.29 7.12
CA CYS A 45 -0.92 -11.50 6.31
C CYS A 45 -0.09 -12.63 6.94
N GLU A 46 -0.53 -13.87 6.77
CA GLU A 46 0.24 -15.06 7.16
C GLU A 46 1.43 -15.30 6.21
N CYS A 47 2.43 -16.03 6.69
CA CYS A 47 3.59 -16.45 5.89
C CYS A 47 3.24 -17.62 4.95
N ARG A 48 4.16 -17.93 4.03
CA ARG A 48 4.02 -19.02 3.05
C ARG A 48 3.68 -20.37 3.70
N ASP A 49 4.37 -20.75 4.79
CA ASP A 49 4.16 -22.04 5.49
C ASP A 49 2.69 -22.22 5.89
N VAL A 50 2.03 -21.12 6.33
CA VAL A 50 0.63 -21.18 6.76
C VAL A 50 -0.29 -21.43 5.56
N PHE A 51 -0.02 -20.79 4.41
CA PHE A 51 -0.78 -21.05 3.17
C PHE A 51 -0.63 -22.50 2.72
N GLU A 52 0.62 -23.00 2.67
CA GLU A 52 0.93 -24.37 2.25
C GLU A 52 0.25 -25.41 3.15
N LYS A 53 0.37 -25.24 4.48
CA LYS A 53 -0.27 -26.11 5.48
C LYS A 53 -1.80 -26.18 5.30
N ASN A 54 -2.41 -25.07 4.89
CA ASN A 54 -3.85 -24.99 4.67
C ASN A 54 -4.27 -25.27 3.21
N ARG A 55 -3.31 -25.66 2.35
CA ARG A 55 -3.54 -25.98 0.93
C ARG A 55 -4.16 -24.82 0.16
N ILE A 56 -3.72 -23.58 0.49
CA ILE A 56 -4.20 -22.36 -0.17
C ILE A 56 -3.16 -21.96 -1.23
N ASP A 57 -3.59 -21.89 -2.47
CA ASP A 57 -2.81 -21.35 -3.58
C ASP A 57 -3.49 -20.08 -4.08
N LEU A 58 -2.80 -18.95 -3.98
CA LEU A 58 -3.29 -17.66 -4.43
C LEU A 58 -3.00 -17.40 -5.93
N GLY A 59 -2.24 -18.29 -6.57
CA GLY A 59 -1.80 -18.12 -7.96
C GLY A 59 -0.74 -17.03 -8.11
N SER A 60 -0.05 -16.66 -7.03
CA SER A 60 0.98 -15.60 -7.10
C SER A 60 2.27 -16.11 -7.75
N SER A 61 2.89 -15.24 -8.56
CA SER A 61 4.19 -15.51 -9.19
C SER A 61 5.32 -15.45 -8.16
N ASN A 62 5.27 -14.44 -7.28
CA ASN A 62 6.24 -14.25 -6.20
C ASN A 62 5.52 -13.77 -4.93
N PHE A 63 6.13 -14.04 -3.79
CA PHE A 63 5.63 -13.63 -2.48
C PHE A 63 6.81 -13.21 -1.60
N ILE A 64 6.80 -11.96 -1.13
CA ILE A 64 7.74 -11.40 -0.16
C ILE A 64 6.96 -11.21 1.14
N TRP A 65 7.58 -11.61 2.26
CA TRP A 65 6.89 -11.54 3.55
C TRP A 65 7.89 -11.18 4.66
N UNK A 66 7.68 -10.17 5.54
CA UNK A 66 8.46 -9.74 6.58
C UNK A 66 7.75 -9.97 7.86
N UNK A 67 8.27 -10.59 8.82
CA UNK A 67 7.70 -10.64 10.06
C UNK A 67 8.43 -11.49 11.03
N LYS A 68 7.93 -11.51 12.27
CA LYS A 68 8.37 -12.52 13.29
C LYS A 68 7.26 -13.51 13.59
N ASN A 69 6.01 -13.05 13.63
CA ASN A 69 4.84 -13.90 13.90
C ASN A 69 4.29 -14.44 12.57
N LYS A 70 4.38 -15.76 12.35
CA LYS A 70 3.95 -16.45 11.12
C LYS A 70 2.51 -16.14 10.68
N ASN A 71 1.65 -15.72 11.62
CA ASN A 71 0.24 -15.42 11.35
C ASN A 71 -0.03 -13.94 11.12
N LYS A 72 0.98 -13.07 11.24
CA LYS A 72 0.75 -11.62 11.24
C LYS A 72 2.01 -10.88 10.77
N GLY A 73 2.18 -10.80 9.46
CA GLY A 73 3.29 -10.08 8.84
C GLY A 73 2.83 -9.16 7.73
N LEU A 74 3.78 -8.54 7.06
CA LEU A 74 3.52 -7.76 5.85
C LEU A 74 3.78 -8.65 4.64
N GLY A 75 2.73 -8.99 3.89
CA GLY A 75 2.81 -9.80 2.69
C GLY A 75 2.70 -8.93 1.44
N VAL A 76 3.58 -9.19 0.46
CA VAL A 76 3.52 -8.55 -0.87
C VAL A 76 3.56 -9.66 -1.92
N PHE A 77 2.54 -9.69 -2.78
CA PHE A 77 2.35 -10.70 -3.83
C PHE A 77 2.45 -10.04 -5.20
N SER A 78 3.04 -10.74 -6.18
CA SER A 78 2.91 -10.39 -7.60
C SER A 78 2.21 -11.52 -8.35
N PHE A 79 1.54 -11.14 -9.41
CA PHE A 79 0.73 -12.07 -10.24
C PHE A 79 1.08 -11.88 -11.73
N UNK A 80 0.69 -12.76 -12.46
CA UNK A 80 0.84 -12.75 -13.85
C UNK A 80 2.33 -12.64 -14.23
N GLU A 81 2.63 -11.77 -15.01
CA GLU A 81 3.98 -11.54 -15.51
C GLU A 81 4.79 -10.53 -14.66
N TYR A 82 4.19 -10.00 -13.61
CA TYR A 82 4.89 -9.10 -12.69
C TYR A 82 5.82 -9.89 -11.79
N SER A 83 7.05 -9.39 -11.58
CA SER A 83 8.01 -9.96 -10.63
C SER A 83 8.41 -8.94 -9.58
N ILE A 84 8.70 -9.45 -8.41
CA ILE A 84 9.09 -8.62 -7.26
C ILE A 84 10.40 -9.12 -6.63
N UNK A 85 11.27 -8.09 -6.19
CA UNK A 85 12.47 -8.27 -5.56
C UNK A 85 12.62 -7.35 -4.40
N LEU A 86 12.97 -8.00 -3.33
CA LEU A 86 13.29 -7.15 -2.16
C LEU A 86 14.63 -6.44 -2.37
N LEU A 87 14.64 -5.14 -2.19
CA LEU A 87 15.85 -4.31 -2.31
C LEU A 87 16.60 -4.24 -0.96
N ASN A 88 17.64 -3.40 -0.87
CA ASN A 88 18.37 -3.21 0.38
C ASN A 88 17.43 -2.68 1.47
N HIS A 89 17.05 -3.57 2.37
CA HIS A 89 16.06 -3.35 3.42
C HIS A 89 16.76 -3.13 4.76
N ASN A 90 16.42 -2.06 5.43
CA ASN A 90 16.93 -1.77 6.77
C ASN A 90 16.04 -2.42 7.82
N GLU A 91 16.55 -3.40 8.53
CA GLU A 91 15.83 -4.16 9.58
C GLU A 91 15.24 -3.28 10.71
N LYS A 92 15.78 -2.06 10.88
CA LYS A 92 15.26 -1.06 11.81
C LYS A 92 13.83 -0.63 11.45
N TYR A 93 13.47 -0.71 10.16
CA TYR A 93 12.15 -0.40 9.63
C TYR A 93 11.54 -1.68 9.04
N GLU A 94 11.44 -2.70 9.87
CA GLU A 94 11.09 -4.08 9.51
C GLU A 94 9.88 -4.16 8.55
N TYR A 95 8.86 -3.36 8.80
CA TYR A 95 7.60 -3.40 8.04
C TYR A 95 7.47 -2.26 7.01
N ILE A 96 8.64 -1.77 6.51
CA ILE A 96 8.68 -0.83 5.37
C ILE A 96 9.66 -1.41 4.33
N UNK A 97 9.16 -2.18 3.45
CA UNK A 97 9.86 -2.90 2.67
C UNK A 97 10.08 -2.24 1.47
N PRO A 98 11.32 -1.97 0.92
CA PRO A 98 11.57 -1.50 -0.42
C PRO A 98 11.67 -2.65 -1.41
N ILE A 99 10.83 -2.58 -2.44
CA ILE A 99 10.64 -3.68 -3.39
C ILE A 99 10.77 -3.12 -4.81
N LYS A 100 11.55 -3.80 -5.66
CA LYS A 100 11.57 -3.55 -7.10
C LYS A 100 10.49 -4.41 -7.77
N VAL A 101 9.58 -3.76 -8.46
CA VAL A 101 8.55 -4.42 -9.28
C VAL A 101 9.00 -4.33 -10.74
N LYS A 102 8.95 -5.43 -11.48
CA LYS A 102 9.29 -5.46 -12.93
C LYS A 102 8.15 -6.08 -13.72
N HIS A 103 7.88 -5.48 -14.87
CA HIS A 103 6.91 -5.99 -15.86
C HIS A 103 7.35 -5.55 -17.26
N ASN A 104 7.63 -6.49 -18.11
CA ASN A 104 8.19 -6.21 -19.44
C ASN A 104 9.48 -5.37 -19.31
N UNK A 105 9.59 -4.36 -19.71
CA UNK A 105 10.69 -3.49 -19.68
C UNK A 105 10.63 -2.44 -18.68
N LYS A 106 9.65 -2.47 -18.01
CA LYS A 106 9.34 -1.39 -17.05
C LYS A 106 9.73 -1.80 -15.63
N SER A 107 10.08 -0.81 -14.80
CA SER A 107 10.32 -1.08 -13.38
C SER A 107 9.73 0.03 -12.50
N TYR A 108 9.35 -0.36 -11.29
CA TYR A 108 8.76 0.51 -10.27
C TYR A 108 9.45 0.22 -8.94
N ILE A 109 9.52 1.23 -8.08
CA ILE A 109 9.93 1.03 -6.68
C ILE A 109 8.67 1.09 -5.83
N LEU A 110 8.38 0.01 -5.14
CA LEU A 110 7.25 -0.09 -4.20
C LEU A 110 7.79 -0.05 -2.78
N LEU A 111 7.39 0.95 -1.99
CA LEU A 111 7.63 0.96 -0.56
C LEU A 111 6.36 0.46 0.13
N ALA A 112 6.31 -0.83 0.38
CA ALA A 112 5.18 -1.48 1.07
C ALA A 112 5.28 -1.13 2.56
N THR A 113 4.26 -0.47 3.11
CA THR A 113 4.32 0.16 4.43
C THR A 113 3.24 -0.37 5.37
N TRP A 114 3.69 -0.81 6.56
CA TRP A 114 2.81 -1.15 7.68
C TRP A 114 3.48 -0.68 8.97
N THR A 115 3.17 0.54 9.42
CA THR A 115 3.81 1.08 10.63
C THR A 115 3.25 0.44 11.90
N GLN A 116 4.10 0.29 12.91
CA GLN A 116 3.82 -0.47 14.12
C GLN A 116 4.04 0.37 15.39
N PHE A 117 3.38 -0.02 16.48
CA PHE A 117 3.77 0.40 17.84
C PHE A 117 5.07 -0.34 18.21
N VAL A 118 6.08 0.38 18.66
CA VAL A 118 7.40 -0.22 18.96
C VAL A 118 7.80 0.05 20.41
N ASN A 119 7.92 -1.04 21.15
CA ASN A 119 8.55 -1.10 22.49
C ASN A 119 8.25 0.06 23.44
N UNK A 120 7.02 0.32 23.37
CA UNK A 120 6.54 1.22 24.31
C UNK A 120 6.93 2.63 24.14
N SER A 121 7.35 2.73 23.00
CA SER A 121 7.75 4.10 22.71
C SER A 121 6.94 4.70 21.58
N ILE A 122 6.17 5.71 21.88
CA ILE A 122 5.47 6.52 20.90
C ILE A 122 6.46 7.26 19.98
N TYR A 123 7.63 7.59 20.51
CA TYR A 123 8.72 8.24 19.76
C TYR A 123 9.33 7.37 18.62
N UNK A 124 9.08 6.16 18.53
CA UNK A 124 9.57 5.29 17.62
C UNK A 124 8.55 4.64 16.85
N SER A 125 7.37 5.03 17.18
CA SER A 125 6.23 4.25 16.67
C SER A 125 5.52 4.94 15.51
N TYR A 126 4.78 4.16 14.72
CA TYR A 126 3.85 4.64 13.68
C TYR A 126 4.53 5.60 12.69
N VAL A 127 4.00 6.83 12.53
CA VAL A 127 4.49 7.80 11.54
C VAL A 127 5.98 8.15 11.69
N VAL A 128 6.54 8.04 12.90
CA VAL A 128 7.97 8.29 13.13
C VAL A 128 8.81 7.25 12.36
N GLN A 129 8.37 5.97 12.35
CA GLN A 129 9.03 4.92 11.55
C GLN A 129 9.04 5.29 10.06
N ALA A 130 7.86 5.68 9.53
CA ALA A 130 7.72 6.05 8.12
C ALA A 130 8.61 7.24 7.77
N ALA A 131 8.56 8.31 8.57
CA ALA A 131 9.35 9.52 8.35
C ALA A 131 10.85 9.22 8.32
N ARG A 132 11.34 8.44 9.29
CA ARG A 132 12.76 8.05 9.37
C ARG A 132 13.16 7.11 8.23
N ALA A 133 12.31 6.15 7.88
CA ALA A 133 12.57 5.23 6.77
C ALA A 133 12.67 5.99 5.44
N PHE A 134 11.76 6.93 5.19
CA PHE A 134 11.76 7.70 3.93
C PHE A 134 13.00 8.60 3.82
N LYS A 135 13.48 9.16 4.93
CA LYS A 135 14.77 9.88 4.95
C LYS A 135 15.94 8.95 4.57
N GLN A 136 15.94 7.74 5.10
CA GLN A 136 17.01 6.76 4.80
C GLN A 136 16.89 6.20 3.38
N TYR A 137 15.69 6.05 2.89
CA TYR A 137 15.41 5.53 1.55
C TYR A 137 15.35 6.64 0.46
N UNK A 138 15.96 7.77 0.62
CA UNK A 138 15.98 8.84 -0.23
C UNK A 138 16.25 8.50 -1.65
N UNK A 139 16.95 7.38 -1.88
CA UNK A 139 17.26 6.85 -3.10
C UNK A 139 16.10 6.31 -3.81
N TYR A 140 15.39 5.51 -3.11
CA TYR A 140 14.15 4.93 -3.62
C TYR A 140 13.03 5.99 -3.78
N UNK A 141 12.98 6.92 -2.95
CA UNK A 141 11.99 7.85 -3.03
C UNK A 141 12.18 8.81 -4.11
N GLU A 142 13.48 8.80 -4.84
CA GLU A 142 13.80 9.61 -6.02
C GLU A 142 13.38 8.98 -7.36
N ASP A 143 13.15 7.72 -7.40
CA ASP A 143 12.75 7.01 -8.61
C ASP A 143 11.44 7.59 -9.21
N UNK A 144 11.40 7.67 -10.22
CA UNK A 144 10.34 8.23 -10.93
C UNK A 144 9.09 7.52 -10.84
N ASN A 145 9.29 6.19 -10.78
CA ASN A 145 8.15 5.27 -10.68
C ASN A 145 7.95 4.73 -9.25
N VAL A 146 8.23 5.55 -8.24
CA VAL A 146 8.03 5.16 -6.82
C VAL A 146 6.54 5.20 -6.49
N ILE A 147 6.08 4.13 -5.77
CA ILE A 147 4.72 3.99 -5.21
C ILE A 147 4.90 3.61 -3.75
N ILE A 148 4.25 4.32 -2.86
CA ILE A 148 4.27 4.02 -1.42
C ILE A 148 2.83 3.69 -0.99
N UNK A 149 2.50 2.52 -0.59
CA UNK A 149 1.20 2.05 -0.30
C UNK A 149 1.18 1.34 1.02
N UNK A 150 -0.03 1.33 1.84
CA UNK A 150 -0.47 0.53 2.87
C UNK A 150 -0.93 1.30 4.04
N ASP A 151 -0.65 0.64 5.19
CA ASP A 151 -1.26 1.08 6.47
C ASP A 151 -0.23 1.88 7.28
N PHE A 152 -0.49 3.19 7.43
CA PHE A 152 0.40 4.10 8.15
C PHE A 152 0.02 4.28 9.62
N ASN A 153 -1.14 3.79 10.04
CA ASN A 153 -1.63 3.97 11.42
C ASN A 153 -1.47 5.42 11.90
N SER A 154 -1.73 6.38 11.03
CA SER A 154 -1.46 7.81 11.26
C SER A 154 -2.37 8.70 10.42
N ASN A 155 -2.69 9.87 10.95
CA ASN A 155 -3.42 10.92 10.24
C ASN A 155 -3.09 12.27 10.90
N SER A 156 -3.16 13.35 10.15
CA SER A 156 -2.85 14.71 10.62
C SER A 156 -3.77 15.20 11.74
N ILE A 157 -4.95 14.60 11.90
CA ILE A 157 -5.89 14.93 13.00
C ILE A 157 -5.27 14.73 14.39
N TRP A 158 -4.20 13.93 14.50
CA TRP A 158 -3.50 13.66 15.77
C TRP A 158 -2.22 14.47 15.95
N ASP A 159 -1.86 15.29 15.00
CA ASP A 159 -0.60 16.07 15.06
C ASP A 159 -0.57 17.09 16.19
N UNK A 160 -1.47 17.55 16.33
CA UNK A 160 -1.62 18.54 17.31
C UNK A 160 -1.56 18.06 18.74
N GLU A 161 -1.95 16.83 18.87
CA GLU A 161 -2.00 16.20 20.22
C GLU A 161 -0.70 15.48 20.57
N SER A 162 0.16 15.42 19.63
CA SER A 162 1.29 14.50 19.69
C SER A 162 2.57 15.11 20.26
N UNK A 163 3.16 14.52 20.94
CA UNK A 163 4.36 14.74 21.41
C UNK A 163 5.41 14.02 20.74
N LYS A 164 5.11 13.56 19.57
CA LYS A 164 6.03 12.76 18.74
C LYS A 164 7.11 13.63 18.11
N GLU A 165 8.23 13.04 17.88
CA GLU A 165 9.34 13.69 17.15
C GLU A 165 8.94 14.09 15.71
N UNK A 166 8.12 13.42 15.02
CA UNK A 166 7.60 13.68 13.72
C UNK A 166 6.14 13.49 13.78
N UNK A 167 5.38 14.26 13.31
CA UNK A 167 3.97 14.21 13.17
C UNK A 167 3.66 13.70 11.80
N HIS A 168 2.33 13.54 11.45
CA HIS A 168 1.92 13.10 10.12
C HIS A 168 2.31 14.15 9.06
N SER A 169 2.06 15.40 9.38
CA SER A 169 2.41 16.52 8.50
C SER A 169 3.91 16.60 8.19
N ASP A 170 4.77 16.21 9.11
CA ASP A 170 6.22 16.15 8.87
C ASP A 170 6.57 15.08 7.83
N MET A 171 5.94 14.00 7.89
CA MET A 171 6.08 12.94 6.85
C MET A 171 5.63 13.46 5.47
N UNK A 172 4.64 14.16 5.43
CA UNK A 172 4.13 14.66 4.27
C UNK A 172 4.95 15.73 3.73
N UNK A 173 5.78 16.34 4.54
CA UNK A 173 6.70 17.32 4.19
C UNK A 173 7.92 16.74 3.59
N ILE A 174 8.34 15.44 4.08
CA ILE A 174 9.45 14.66 3.51
C ILE A 174 9.09 14.17 2.08
N LEU A 175 7.94 13.67 1.90
CA LEU A 175 7.43 13.23 0.59
C LEU A 175 7.24 14.40 -0.39
N UNK A 176 6.84 15.48 0.04
CA UNK A 176 6.65 16.59 -0.73
C UNK A 176 7.92 17.21 -1.20
N UNK A 177 9.06 16.79 -0.57
CA UNK A 177 10.29 17.14 -1.00
C UNK A 177 10.80 16.35 -2.13
N UNK A 178 10.08 15.15 -2.38
CA UNK A 178 10.29 14.24 -3.37
C UNK A 178 9.31 14.32 -4.43
N ASN A 179 8.44 15.26 -4.61
CA ASN A 179 7.36 15.37 -5.58
C ASN A 179 6.40 14.16 -5.51
N ILE A 180 6.19 13.68 -4.31
CA ILE A 180 5.35 12.52 -3.99
C ILE A 180 4.15 12.99 -3.19
N TYR A 181 2.96 12.63 -3.64
CA TYR A 181 1.67 13.15 -3.15
C TYR A 181 0.65 12.05 -2.89
N UNK A 182 -0.29 12.16 -1.98
CA UNK A 182 -1.26 11.33 -1.68
C UNK A 182 -2.20 11.36 -2.69
N ILE A 183 -2.49 10.26 -3.33
CA ILE A 183 -3.46 10.12 -4.43
C ILE A 183 -4.85 10.63 -4.02
N TYR A 184 -5.35 10.18 -2.90
CA TYR A 184 -6.69 10.57 -2.40
C TYR A 184 -6.83 12.11 -2.32
N HIS A 185 -5.85 12.78 -1.74
CA HIS A 185 -5.88 14.25 -1.56
C HIS A 185 -5.85 14.97 -2.90
N GLU A 186 -5.02 14.53 -3.83
CA GLU A 186 -4.92 15.16 -5.15
C GLU A 186 -6.20 14.97 -5.98
N LEU A 187 -6.82 13.77 -5.91
CA LEU A 187 -8.05 13.51 -6.66
C LEU A 187 -9.26 14.25 -6.10
N ASN A 188 -9.34 14.45 -4.81
CA ASN A 188 -10.53 14.98 -4.13
C ASN A 188 -10.42 16.45 -3.70
N UNK A 189 -9.09 16.98 -3.69
CA UNK A 189 -8.85 18.28 -3.36
C UNK A 189 -9.07 18.55 -1.93
N LYS A 190 -8.66 17.55 -1.25
CA LYS A 190 -8.86 17.56 0.22
C LYS A 190 -7.56 17.85 0.95
N SER A 191 -7.71 18.48 2.09
CA SER A 191 -6.59 18.69 3.01
C SER A 191 -6.39 17.49 3.94
N UNK A 192 -5.32 17.29 4.39
CA UNK A 192 -5.02 16.33 5.34
C UNK A 192 -5.89 16.49 6.51
N GLY A 193 -6.50 15.46 6.94
CA GLY A 193 -7.46 15.46 8.04
C GLY A 193 -8.91 15.82 7.67
N UNK A 194 -9.07 16.03 6.52
CA UNK A 194 -10.30 16.34 6.08
C UNK A 194 -10.89 15.45 5.18
N GLU A 195 -10.44 14.18 5.22
CA GLU A 195 -10.91 13.06 4.36
C GLU A 195 -12.37 12.70 4.70
N GLU A 196 -13.14 12.46 3.66
CA GLU A 196 -14.58 12.11 3.83
C GLU A 196 -14.83 10.61 3.81
N GLU A 197 -13.87 9.82 3.30
CA GLU A 197 -13.96 8.36 3.22
C GLU A 197 -12.97 7.73 4.20
N ALA A 198 -13.47 6.76 4.94
CA ALA A 198 -12.65 6.03 5.91
C ALA A 198 -11.94 4.83 5.29
N UNK A 199 -10.73 4.57 5.84
CA UNK A 199 -10.02 3.48 5.58
C UNK A 199 -10.08 2.54 6.65
N UNK A 200 -10.28 2.88 8.14
CA UNK A 200 -10.41 2.15 9.28
C UNK A 200 -11.67 2.47 9.92
N TYR A 201 -12.30 1.38 10.40
CA TYR A 201 -13.45 1.53 11.33
C TYR A 201 -13.04 0.86 12.63
N MET A 202 -12.54 1.65 13.56
CA MET A 202 -11.96 1.14 14.81
C MET A 202 -12.95 0.21 15.54
N GLN A 203 -12.49 -1.00 15.89
CA GLN A 203 -13.32 -2.04 16.53
C GLN A 203 -14.55 -2.42 15.67
N ARG A 204 -14.43 -2.26 14.35
CA ARG A 204 -15.50 -2.49 13.36
C ARG A 204 -16.76 -1.63 13.60
N ASN A 205 -16.57 -0.50 14.28
CA ASN A 205 -17.67 0.41 14.66
C ASN A 205 -17.78 1.55 13.62
N LYS A 206 -18.91 1.60 12.92
CA LYS A 206 -19.23 2.62 11.89
C LYS A 206 -19.11 4.05 12.40
N UNK A 207 -19.08 4.20 13.50
CA UNK A 207 -19.00 5.41 14.10
C UNK A 207 -17.73 5.91 14.52
N LYS A 208 -16.77 5.02 14.29
CA LYS A 208 -15.38 5.35 14.59
C LYS A 208 -14.54 5.26 13.30
N PRO A 209 -14.83 6.10 12.29
CA PRO A 209 -14.13 6.06 11.01
C PRO A 209 -12.81 6.85 11.07
N TYR A 210 -11.74 6.30 10.46
CA TYR A 210 -10.44 6.95 10.33
C TYR A 210 -9.86 6.71 8.93
N HIS A 211 -9.06 7.64 8.44
CA HIS A 211 -8.36 7.53 7.16
C HIS A 211 -6.87 7.35 7.47
N ILE A 212 -6.38 6.11 7.44
CA ILE A 212 -5.01 5.77 7.88
C ILE A 212 -4.25 4.88 6.89
N ASP A 213 -4.90 4.44 5.82
CA ASP A 213 -4.28 3.70 4.72
C ASP A 213 -4.13 4.67 3.53
N TYR A 214 -2.96 4.69 2.93
CA TYR A 214 -2.62 5.68 1.90
C TYR A 214 -1.96 5.03 0.70
N CYS A 215 -2.04 5.71 -0.44
CA CYS A 215 -1.18 5.48 -1.59
C CYS A 215 -0.60 6.81 -2.04
N PHE A 216 0.73 6.87 -2.12
CA PHE A 216 1.48 8.03 -2.57
C PHE A 216 2.26 7.66 -3.84
N CYS A 217 2.38 8.58 -4.77
CA CYS A 217 3.28 8.44 -5.92
C CYS A 217 3.68 9.83 -6.46
N LYS A 218 4.56 9.85 -7.45
CA LYS A 218 4.94 11.09 -8.14
C LYS A 218 3.71 11.72 -8.81
N MET A 219 3.67 13.06 -8.88
CA MET A 219 2.58 13.79 -9.53
C MET A 219 2.35 13.29 -10.98
N ASP A 220 3.43 13.03 -11.72
CA ASP A 220 3.32 12.53 -13.10
C ASP A 220 2.59 11.17 -13.17
N ASN A 221 2.74 10.33 -12.15
CA ASN A 221 2.06 9.04 -12.09
C ASN A 221 0.59 9.19 -11.66
N ILE A 222 0.26 10.22 -10.87
CA ILE A 222 -1.16 10.55 -10.57
C ILE A 222 -1.89 10.86 -11.89
N HIS A 223 -1.24 11.55 -12.84
CA HIS A 223 -1.82 11.84 -14.16
C HIS A 223 -2.07 10.58 -15.01
N LYS A 224 -1.39 9.46 -14.71
CA LYS A 224 -1.58 8.16 -15.38
C LYS A 224 -2.61 7.28 -14.67
N LEU A 225 -3.14 7.76 -13.55
CA LEU A 225 -4.10 6.99 -12.75
C LEU A 225 -5.43 6.87 -13.51
N LYS A 226 -5.95 5.65 -13.60
CA LYS A 226 -7.24 5.34 -14.23
C LYS A 226 -8.32 5.04 -13.21
N LYS A 227 -7.91 4.53 -12.05
CA LYS A 227 -8.87 4.22 -10.98
C LYS A 227 -8.19 4.33 -9.62
N PHE A 228 -8.90 4.94 -8.70
CA PHE A 228 -8.60 4.88 -7.26
C PHE A 228 -9.94 4.78 -6.54
N SER A 229 -10.13 3.72 -5.78
CA SER A 229 -11.35 3.57 -5.00
C SER A 229 -11.08 2.86 -3.67
N ILE A 230 -11.92 3.16 -2.70
CA ILE A 230 -11.90 2.56 -1.37
C ILE A 230 -13.08 1.60 -1.29
N GLY A 231 -12.87 0.40 -0.78
CA GLY A 231 -13.93 -0.59 -0.59
C GLY A 231 -15.02 -0.07 0.36
N LYS A 232 -16.26 -0.46 0.10
CA LYS A 232 -17.41 0.01 0.89
C LYS A 232 -17.49 -0.72 2.22
N TYR A 233 -17.89 -0.02 3.27
CA TYR A 233 -18.09 -0.55 4.62
C TYR A 233 -18.84 -1.90 4.60
N ASP A 234 -20.02 -1.92 4.00
CA ASP A 234 -20.90 -3.10 4.05
C ASP A 234 -20.31 -4.34 3.36
N ASP A 235 -19.40 -4.14 2.39
CA ASP A 235 -18.78 -5.24 1.65
C ASP A 235 -17.61 -5.89 2.40
N TYR A 236 -16.94 -5.12 3.29
CA TYR A 236 -15.64 -5.56 3.86
C TYR A 236 -15.58 -5.64 5.38
N ILE A 237 -16.52 -4.98 6.11
CA ILE A 237 -16.43 -4.90 7.58
C ILE A 237 -16.49 -6.28 8.28
N SER A 238 -17.16 -7.25 7.67
CA SER A 238 -17.20 -8.62 8.20
C SER A 238 -15.83 -9.32 8.11
N LYS A 239 -14.98 -8.86 7.18
CA LYS A 239 -13.67 -9.46 6.90
C LYS A 239 -12.53 -8.71 7.62
N SER A 240 -12.59 -7.38 7.67
CA SER A 240 -11.55 -6.54 8.26
C SER A 240 -12.14 -5.23 8.78
N ASP A 241 -11.51 -4.63 9.77
CA ASP A 241 -11.80 -3.25 10.19
C ASP A 241 -11.22 -2.22 9.22
N HIS A 242 -10.34 -2.64 8.29
CA HIS A 242 -9.84 -1.81 7.19
C HIS A 242 -10.57 -2.11 5.88
N MET A 243 -10.76 -1.05 5.08
CA MET A 243 -11.32 -1.16 3.72
C MET A 243 -10.18 -1.25 2.71
N PRO A 244 -10.31 -2.10 1.66
CA PRO A 244 -9.25 -2.19 0.65
C PRO A 244 -9.16 -0.96 -0.23
N LEU A 245 -7.95 -0.66 -0.70
CA LEU A 245 -7.68 0.32 -1.76
C LEU A 245 -7.49 -0.42 -3.08
N PHE A 246 -8.20 0.00 -4.11
CA PHE A 246 -8.13 -0.52 -5.47
C PHE A 246 -7.55 0.57 -6.37
N ILE A 247 -6.39 0.30 -6.99
CA ILE A 247 -5.63 1.32 -7.71
C ILE A 247 -5.24 0.79 -9.08
N GLU A 248 -5.49 1.55 -10.15
CA GLU A 248 -5.13 1.15 -11.51
C GLU A 248 -4.38 2.28 -12.21
N PHE A 249 -3.13 2.01 -12.60
CA PHE A 249 -2.29 2.91 -13.37
C PHE A 249 -2.20 2.45 -14.81
N GLU A 250 -2.19 3.41 -15.74
CA GLU A 250 -1.86 3.13 -17.12
C GLU A 250 -0.34 2.97 -17.24
N GLU A 251 0.10 1.85 -17.80
CA GLU A 251 1.50 1.62 -18.12
C GLU A 251 1.80 2.09 -19.54
N ASN A 252 2.67 3.07 -19.69
CA ASN A 252 3.11 3.59 -20.99
C ASN A 252 4.45 2.96 -21.40
#